data_6c920a6fc870c45518e2e279ecd8b1df
#
_entry.id   6c920a6fc870c45518e2e279ecd8b1df
#
_cell.length_a   1.000
_cell.length_b   1.000
_cell.length_c   1.000
_cell.angle_alpha   90.00
_cell.angle_beta   90.00
_cell.angle_gamma   90.00
#
_symmetry.space_group_name_H-M   'P 1'
#
loop_
_entity.id
_entity.type
_entity.pdbx_description
1 polymer ?
#
loop_
_entity_poly.entity_id
_entity_poly.type
_entity_poly.pdbx_seq_one_letter_code
_entity_poly.pdbx_strand_id
1 'polypeptide(L)'
;FARSQATDINFSIDKLSNKDQTVVNENANKDSEVFNTQRDLTAGIVGKSIGLKMLPAHVANAHQKGDIHYHDLDYSPYTPMTNCCLIDFKGMLANGFKIGNAEVESPKSIQTATAQISQIIANVASSQYGGCTADRIDEFLAPYAELNYRKHLKDAQEWVAEDKREDYARAKTKKDIYDAMQSLEYEINTLFTS
;
A
#
# COMPACT_ATOMS: atom_id res chain seq x y z
N PHE A 1 13.79 -26.19 -27.67
CA PHE A 1 13.86 -25.35 -26.45
C PHE A 1 13.12 -24.00 -26.63
N ALA A 2 13.45 -23.20 -27.63
CA ALA A 2 12.78 -21.92 -27.89
C ALA A 2 11.28 -22.04 -28.25
N ARG A 3 10.86 -23.12 -28.92
CA ARG A 3 9.43 -23.37 -29.23
C ARG A 3 8.60 -23.71 -27.99
N SER A 4 9.14 -24.44 -27.01
CA SER A 4 8.40 -24.79 -25.80
C SER A 4 8.12 -23.56 -24.95
N GLN A 5 9.08 -22.62 -24.85
CA GLN A 5 8.92 -21.41 -24.05
C GLN A 5 7.94 -20.40 -24.67
N ALA A 6 7.94 -20.26 -26.01
CA ALA A 6 6.92 -19.45 -26.69
C ALA A 6 5.51 -20.05 -26.52
N THR A 7 5.41 -21.38 -26.48
CA THR A 7 4.15 -22.08 -26.23
C THR A 7 3.65 -21.84 -24.82
N ASP A 8 4.53 -21.84 -23.83
CA ASP A 8 4.16 -21.60 -22.43
C ASP A 8 3.64 -20.18 -22.20
N ILE A 9 4.27 -19.17 -22.80
CA ILE A 9 3.79 -17.78 -22.72
C ILE A 9 2.43 -17.66 -23.41
N ASN A 10 2.28 -18.17 -24.62
CA ASN A 10 1.02 -18.12 -25.36
C ASN A 10 -0.10 -18.81 -24.60
N PHE A 11 0.16 -20.00 -24.04
CA PHE A 11 -0.78 -20.73 -23.22
C PHE A 11 -1.22 -19.96 -21.98
N SER A 12 -0.29 -19.26 -21.31
CA SER A 12 -0.59 -18.44 -20.13
C SER A 12 -1.39 -17.18 -20.51
N ILE A 13 -1.07 -16.55 -21.64
CA ILE A 13 -1.84 -15.40 -22.17
C ILE A 13 -3.25 -15.86 -22.58
N ASP A 14 -3.41 -17.01 -23.20
CA ASP A 14 -4.72 -17.57 -23.54
C ASP A 14 -5.58 -17.84 -22.28
N LYS A 15 -4.99 -18.38 -21.22
CA LYS A 15 -5.66 -18.56 -19.95
C LYS A 15 -6.13 -17.22 -19.35
N LEU A 16 -5.27 -16.19 -19.35
CA LEU A 16 -5.62 -14.87 -18.87
C LEU A 16 -6.77 -14.27 -19.69
N SER A 17 -6.69 -14.37 -21.02
CA SER A 17 -7.70 -13.84 -21.95
C SER A 17 -9.05 -14.54 -21.81
N ASN A 18 -9.05 -15.82 -21.45
CA ASN A 18 -10.25 -16.64 -21.20
C ASN A 18 -10.72 -16.56 -19.73
N LYS A 19 -10.13 -15.69 -18.91
CA LYS A 19 -10.46 -15.51 -17.48
C LYS A 19 -10.37 -16.82 -16.68
N ASP A 20 -9.35 -17.62 -16.95
CA ASP A 20 -9.08 -18.83 -16.17
C ASP A 20 -8.81 -18.45 -14.72
N GLN A 21 -9.56 -19.06 -13.79
CA GLN A 21 -9.53 -18.71 -12.37
C GLN A 21 -8.16 -18.94 -11.71
N THR A 22 -7.35 -19.83 -12.25
CA THR A 22 -5.99 -20.07 -11.73
C THR A 22 -5.03 -18.92 -12.05
N VAL A 23 -5.34 -18.11 -13.05
CA VAL A 23 -4.53 -16.95 -13.45
C VAL A 23 -5.12 -15.65 -12.92
N VAL A 24 -6.42 -15.44 -13.09
CA VAL A 24 -7.08 -14.19 -12.64
C VAL A 24 -7.09 -14.02 -11.13
N ASN A 25 -7.08 -15.14 -10.37
CA ASN A 25 -7.02 -15.14 -8.91
C ASN A 25 -5.60 -15.35 -8.36
N GLU A 26 -4.56 -15.19 -9.18
CA GLU A 26 -3.17 -15.37 -8.73
C GLU A 26 -2.82 -14.42 -7.59
N ASN A 27 -3.41 -13.22 -7.57
CA ASN A 27 -3.28 -12.28 -6.48
C ASN A 27 -4.66 -11.96 -5.86
N ALA A 28 -4.93 -12.56 -4.69
CA ALA A 28 -6.19 -12.39 -3.97
C ALA A 28 -6.47 -10.95 -3.49
N ASN A 29 -5.45 -10.09 -3.46
CA ASN A 29 -5.58 -8.69 -3.02
C ASN A 29 -5.87 -7.72 -4.17
N LYS A 30 -5.93 -8.20 -5.41
CA LYS A 30 -6.19 -7.38 -6.60
C LYS A 30 -7.46 -7.84 -7.30
N ASP A 31 -8.29 -6.87 -7.69
CA ASP A 31 -9.46 -7.12 -8.53
C ASP A 31 -9.02 -7.38 -9.98
N SER A 32 -9.23 -8.59 -10.46
CA SER A 32 -8.84 -9.01 -11.83
C SER A 32 -9.63 -8.32 -12.95
N GLU A 33 -10.75 -7.70 -12.65
CA GLU A 33 -11.53 -6.93 -13.62
C GLU A 33 -10.97 -5.52 -13.85
N VAL A 34 -10.11 -5.03 -12.95
CA VAL A 34 -9.44 -3.73 -13.12
C VAL A 34 -8.39 -3.83 -14.22
N PHE A 35 -8.43 -2.91 -15.17
CA PHE A 35 -7.53 -2.88 -16.32
C PHE A 35 -6.04 -2.92 -15.93
N ASN A 36 -5.65 -2.18 -14.89
CA ASN A 36 -4.27 -2.19 -14.40
C ASN A 36 -3.85 -3.58 -13.91
N THR A 37 -4.73 -4.30 -13.20
CA THR A 37 -4.45 -5.67 -12.74
C THR A 37 -4.26 -6.62 -13.91
N GLN A 38 -5.07 -6.54 -14.96
CA GLN A 38 -4.90 -7.36 -16.15
C GLN A 38 -3.59 -7.06 -16.87
N ARG A 39 -3.20 -5.79 -16.94
CA ARG A 39 -1.90 -5.39 -17.49
C ARG A 39 -0.75 -5.97 -16.67
N ASP A 40 -0.83 -5.91 -15.35
CA ASP A 40 0.19 -6.44 -14.45
C ASP A 40 0.30 -7.96 -14.54
N LEU A 41 -0.83 -8.68 -14.61
CA LEU A 41 -0.83 -10.13 -14.84
C LEU A 41 -0.16 -10.51 -16.16
N THR A 42 -0.43 -9.76 -17.22
CA THR A 42 0.23 -9.96 -18.53
C THR A 42 1.73 -9.71 -18.43
N ALA A 43 2.14 -8.62 -17.78
CA ALA A 43 3.54 -8.29 -17.55
C ALA A 43 4.24 -9.36 -16.71
N GLY A 44 3.58 -9.87 -15.67
CA GLY A 44 4.08 -10.94 -14.81
C GLY A 44 4.35 -12.24 -15.55
N ILE A 45 3.46 -12.65 -16.48
CA ILE A 45 3.66 -13.83 -17.33
C ILE A 45 4.96 -13.70 -18.16
N VAL A 46 5.16 -12.55 -18.78
CA VAL A 46 6.37 -12.25 -19.57
C VAL A 46 7.59 -12.17 -18.64
N GLY A 47 7.45 -11.50 -17.51
CA GLY A 47 8.48 -11.32 -16.50
C GLY A 47 9.02 -12.63 -15.97
N LYS A 48 8.16 -13.54 -15.55
CA LYS A 48 8.55 -14.90 -15.09
C LYS A 48 9.35 -15.65 -16.17
N SER A 49 8.93 -15.57 -17.42
CA SER A 49 9.64 -16.23 -18.53
C SER A 49 11.04 -15.64 -18.75
N ILE A 50 11.19 -14.32 -18.63
CA ILE A 50 12.49 -13.66 -18.74
C ILE A 50 13.36 -13.99 -17.52
N GLY A 51 12.80 -13.90 -16.31
CA GLY A 51 13.49 -14.18 -15.06
C GLY A 51 14.10 -15.59 -15.04
N LEU A 52 13.34 -16.61 -15.44
CA LEU A 52 13.84 -18.00 -15.53
C LEU A 52 15.04 -18.12 -16.50
N LYS A 53 15.10 -17.33 -17.55
CA LYS A 53 16.23 -17.32 -18.49
C LYS A 53 17.46 -16.60 -17.95
N MET A 54 17.27 -15.63 -17.07
CA MET A 54 18.35 -14.88 -16.45
C MET A 54 19.00 -15.63 -15.29
N LEU A 55 18.27 -16.54 -14.65
CA LEU A 55 18.81 -17.36 -13.56
C LEU A 55 19.80 -18.43 -14.10
N PRO A 56 20.82 -18.80 -13.30
CA PRO A 56 21.60 -19.99 -13.60
C PRO A 56 20.70 -21.23 -13.77
N ALA A 57 20.98 -22.06 -14.76
CA ALA A 57 20.11 -23.18 -15.11
C ALA A 57 19.74 -24.11 -13.95
N HIS A 58 20.67 -24.36 -13.03
CA HIS A 58 20.41 -25.19 -11.85
C HIS A 58 19.43 -24.52 -10.87
N VAL A 59 19.48 -23.20 -10.72
CA VAL A 59 18.53 -22.43 -9.88
C VAL A 59 17.15 -22.41 -10.50
N ALA A 60 17.06 -22.11 -11.81
CA ALA A 60 15.80 -22.14 -12.54
C ALA A 60 15.14 -23.52 -12.47
N ASN A 61 15.91 -24.60 -12.67
CA ASN A 61 15.42 -25.96 -12.58
C ASN A 61 14.94 -26.33 -11.16
N ALA A 62 15.67 -25.93 -10.12
CA ALA A 62 15.28 -26.16 -8.74
C ALA A 62 13.97 -25.43 -8.39
N HIS A 63 13.81 -24.18 -8.84
CA HIS A 63 12.58 -23.42 -8.67
C HIS A 63 11.39 -24.11 -9.40
N GLN A 64 11.57 -24.50 -10.67
CA GLN A 64 10.52 -25.16 -11.45
C GLN A 64 10.09 -26.53 -10.89
N LYS A 65 11.01 -27.25 -10.22
CA LYS A 65 10.73 -28.52 -9.54
C LYS A 65 10.10 -28.34 -8.16
N GLY A 66 10.13 -27.12 -7.60
CA GLY A 66 9.65 -26.85 -6.26
C GLY A 66 10.68 -27.17 -5.15
N ASP A 67 11.93 -27.44 -5.49
CA ASP A 67 13.01 -27.68 -4.51
C ASP A 67 13.37 -26.39 -3.74
N ILE A 68 13.23 -25.23 -4.42
CA ILE A 68 13.37 -23.90 -3.86
C ILE A 68 12.26 -23.00 -4.41
N HIS A 69 11.98 -21.89 -3.70
CA HIS A 69 11.16 -20.80 -4.21
C HIS A 69 12.01 -19.56 -4.45
N TYR A 70 12.18 -19.17 -5.73
CA TYR A 70 12.73 -17.86 -6.05
C TYR A 70 11.59 -16.84 -6.04
N HIS A 71 11.60 -15.95 -5.05
CA HIS A 71 10.50 -15.03 -4.78
C HIS A 71 10.45 -13.89 -5.80
N ASP A 72 9.26 -13.40 -6.13
CA ASP A 72 9.01 -12.27 -7.03
C ASP A 72 9.67 -12.43 -8.43
N LEU A 73 9.63 -13.63 -8.99
CA LEU A 73 10.26 -13.94 -10.28
C LEU A 73 9.63 -13.20 -11.46
N ASP A 74 8.42 -12.67 -11.31
CA ASP A 74 7.73 -11.81 -12.26
C ASP A 74 8.35 -10.40 -12.36
N TYR A 75 9.17 -10.00 -11.39
CA TYR A 75 9.91 -8.72 -11.37
C TYR A 75 11.42 -8.92 -11.28
N SER A 76 11.89 -9.79 -10.39
CA SER A 76 13.29 -10.06 -10.13
C SER A 76 13.78 -11.21 -11.06
N PRO A 77 15.03 -11.25 -11.46
CA PRO A 77 16.15 -10.36 -11.06
C PRO A 77 16.35 -9.12 -11.94
N TYR A 78 15.57 -8.91 -12.98
CA TYR A 78 15.81 -7.85 -13.96
C TYR A 78 15.28 -6.47 -13.54
N THR A 79 14.33 -6.41 -12.60
CA THR A 79 13.84 -5.16 -12.01
C THR A 79 13.94 -5.22 -10.49
N PRO A 80 15.13 -4.96 -9.92
CA PRO A 80 15.31 -5.08 -8.48
C PRO A 80 14.55 -3.97 -7.73
N MET A 81 13.61 -4.38 -6.89
CA MET A 81 12.91 -3.53 -5.92
C MET A 81 12.91 -4.22 -4.55
N THR A 82 12.56 -3.50 -3.51
CA THR A 82 12.35 -4.11 -2.19
C THR A 82 11.03 -4.84 -2.16
N ASN A 83 10.97 -6.01 -1.51
CA ASN A 83 9.76 -6.79 -1.40
C ASN A 83 8.74 -6.07 -0.50
N CYS A 84 9.11 -5.84 0.77
CA CYS A 84 8.25 -5.23 1.77
C CYS A 84 8.94 -4.05 2.43
N CYS A 85 8.15 -3.12 2.95
CA CYS A 85 8.64 -1.93 3.62
C CYS A 85 7.87 -1.70 4.93
N LEU A 86 8.59 -1.46 6.02
CA LEU A 86 8.05 -0.86 7.23
C LEU A 86 8.24 0.65 7.13
N ILE A 87 7.13 1.39 7.12
CA ILE A 87 7.16 2.84 6.90
C ILE A 87 7.33 3.57 8.23
N ASP A 88 8.31 4.48 8.31
CA ASP A 88 8.50 5.37 9.47
C ASP A 88 7.51 6.55 9.43
N PHE A 89 6.22 6.26 9.65
CA PHE A 89 5.20 7.31 9.72
C PHE A 89 5.46 8.33 10.81
N LYS A 90 5.98 7.88 11.96
CA LYS A 90 6.28 8.77 13.09
C LYS A 90 7.28 9.86 12.69
N GLY A 91 8.39 9.46 12.08
CA GLY A 91 9.40 10.39 11.61
C GLY A 91 8.92 11.26 10.46
N MET A 92 8.23 10.69 9.48
CA MET A 92 7.71 11.42 8.32
C MET A 92 6.69 12.49 8.72
N LEU A 93 5.70 12.14 9.54
CA LEU A 93 4.69 13.10 9.97
C LEU A 93 5.26 14.19 10.89
N ALA A 94 6.20 13.85 11.77
CA ALA A 94 6.80 14.82 12.68
C ALA A 94 7.67 15.86 11.96
N ASN A 95 8.46 15.44 10.98
CA ASN A 95 9.45 16.28 10.33
C ASN A 95 8.99 16.84 8.96
N GLY A 96 7.86 16.39 8.46
CA GLY A 96 7.51 16.57 7.05
C GLY A 96 8.29 15.60 6.15
N PHE A 97 7.92 15.55 4.88
CA PHE A 97 8.52 14.66 3.90
C PHE A 97 8.33 15.19 2.48
N LYS A 98 8.98 14.55 1.52
CA LYS A 98 8.85 14.89 0.11
C LYS A 98 8.21 13.73 -0.65
N ILE A 99 7.15 14.04 -1.43
CA ILE A 99 6.56 13.10 -2.39
C ILE A 99 6.64 13.74 -3.78
N GLY A 100 7.37 13.11 -4.69
CA GLY A 100 7.63 13.67 -6.01
C GLY A 100 8.30 15.05 -5.89
N ASN A 101 7.62 16.09 -6.38
CA ASN A 101 8.08 17.47 -6.30
C ASN A 101 7.43 18.29 -5.17
N ALA A 102 6.51 17.68 -4.41
CA ALA A 102 5.82 18.34 -3.32
C ALA A 102 6.55 18.17 -1.99
N GLU A 103 6.76 19.27 -1.28
CA GLU A 103 7.17 19.28 0.12
C GLU A 103 5.93 19.30 1.00
N VAL A 104 5.83 18.34 1.90
CA VAL A 104 4.68 18.14 2.78
C VAL A 104 5.08 18.44 4.21
N GLU A 105 4.43 19.46 4.79
CA GLU A 105 4.68 19.84 6.17
C GLU A 105 4.02 18.88 7.16
N SER A 106 4.50 18.91 8.42
CA SER A 106 3.89 18.21 9.53
C SER A 106 2.40 18.56 9.66
N PRO A 107 1.50 17.57 9.78
CA PRO A 107 0.06 17.83 9.87
C PRO A 107 -0.32 18.54 11.18
N LYS A 108 -1.39 19.31 11.14
CA LYS A 108 -1.90 20.08 12.29
C LYS A 108 -3.24 19.55 12.81
N SER A 109 -3.68 18.39 12.34
CA SER A 109 -4.90 17.72 12.79
C SER A 109 -4.81 16.23 12.46
N ILE A 110 -5.63 15.43 13.15
CA ILE A 110 -5.70 13.99 12.87
C ILE A 110 -6.23 13.72 11.45
N GLN A 111 -7.16 14.53 10.93
CA GLN A 111 -7.68 14.41 9.59
C GLN A 111 -6.57 14.61 8.53
N THR A 112 -5.74 15.62 8.71
CA THR A 112 -4.61 15.85 7.81
C THR A 112 -3.56 14.76 7.94
N ALA A 113 -3.31 14.25 9.15
CA ALA A 113 -2.35 13.18 9.37
C ALA A 113 -2.79 11.88 8.65
N THR A 114 -4.05 11.48 8.78
CA THR A 114 -4.58 10.28 8.09
C THR A 114 -4.58 10.43 6.57
N ALA A 115 -4.91 11.61 6.05
CA ALA A 115 -4.83 11.88 4.62
C ALA A 115 -3.38 11.81 4.09
N GLN A 116 -2.40 12.28 4.85
CA GLN A 116 -0.98 12.13 4.49
C GLN A 116 -0.53 10.67 4.53
N ILE A 117 -1.00 9.89 5.52
CA ILE A 117 -0.70 8.45 5.62
C ILE A 117 -1.19 7.70 4.37
N SER A 118 -2.41 7.95 3.92
CA SER A 118 -2.94 7.29 2.72
C SER A 118 -2.12 7.60 1.47
N GLN A 119 -1.67 8.86 1.32
CA GLN A 119 -0.78 9.26 0.22
C GLN A 119 0.61 8.60 0.30
N ILE A 120 1.17 8.48 1.50
CA ILE A 120 2.45 7.78 1.71
C ILE A 120 2.28 6.30 1.34
N ILE A 121 1.23 5.63 1.84
CA ILE A 121 0.94 4.22 1.53
C ILE A 121 0.80 4.02 0.02
N ALA A 122 0.01 4.87 -0.66
CA ALA A 122 -0.17 4.80 -2.10
C ALA A 122 1.15 4.88 -2.86
N ASN A 123 2.01 5.83 -2.49
CA ASN A 123 3.29 6.06 -3.13
C ASN A 123 4.27 4.91 -2.86
N VAL A 124 4.39 4.46 -1.61
CA VAL A 124 5.30 3.37 -1.23
C VAL A 124 4.84 2.04 -1.80
N ALA A 125 3.53 1.72 -1.72
CA ALA A 125 2.97 0.48 -2.24
C ALA A 125 3.20 0.32 -3.74
N SER A 126 3.18 1.42 -4.52
CA SER A 126 3.48 1.39 -5.95
C SER A 126 4.92 1.01 -6.28
N SER A 127 5.82 1.04 -5.29
CA SER A 127 7.25 0.76 -5.45
C SER A 127 7.69 -0.51 -4.73
N GLN A 128 6.75 -1.35 -4.31
CA GLN A 128 7.02 -2.61 -3.60
C GLN A 128 6.41 -3.78 -4.36
N TYR A 129 7.07 -4.96 -4.30
CA TYR A 129 6.48 -6.21 -4.78
C TYR A 129 5.42 -6.76 -3.82
N GLY A 130 5.69 -6.64 -2.52
CA GLY A 130 4.81 -7.09 -1.46
C GLY A 130 4.11 -5.92 -0.77
N GLY A 131 3.94 -6.04 0.55
CA GLY A 131 3.20 -5.07 1.34
C GLY A 131 4.04 -3.96 1.94
N CYS A 132 3.37 -2.89 2.31
CA CYS A 132 3.93 -1.91 3.23
C CYS A 132 3.17 -1.97 4.57
N THR A 133 3.90 -1.76 5.66
CA THR A 133 3.40 -1.95 7.01
C THR A 133 3.48 -0.65 7.80
N ALA A 134 2.39 -0.33 8.49
CA ALA A 134 2.34 0.71 9.52
C ALA A 134 2.44 0.05 10.91
N ASP A 135 3.42 0.46 11.71
CA ASP A 135 3.58 0.02 13.09
C ASP A 135 2.91 1.00 14.05
N ARG A 136 2.14 0.51 15.01
CA ARG A 136 1.56 1.28 16.12
C ARG A 136 0.87 2.58 15.71
N ILE A 137 -0.15 2.45 14.85
CA ILE A 137 -0.86 3.59 14.27
C ILE A 137 -1.47 4.52 15.31
N ASP A 138 -1.92 4.01 16.44
CA ASP A 138 -2.44 4.75 17.57
C ASP A 138 -1.37 5.64 18.21
N GLU A 139 -0.14 5.14 18.39
CA GLU A 139 0.96 5.88 18.99
C GLU A 139 1.40 7.07 18.15
N PHE A 140 1.60 6.89 16.84
CA PHE A 140 2.06 7.99 16.01
C PHE A 140 0.95 8.98 15.61
N LEU A 141 -0.33 8.61 15.72
CA LEU A 141 -1.46 9.52 15.51
C LEU A 141 -1.87 10.29 16.77
N ALA A 142 -1.54 9.80 17.96
CA ALA A 142 -1.92 10.44 19.23
C ALA A 142 -1.56 11.94 19.31
N PRO A 143 -0.36 12.41 18.88
CA PRO A 143 -0.03 13.83 18.90
C PRO A 143 -1.00 14.70 18.09
N TYR A 144 -1.50 14.19 16.97
CA TYR A 144 -2.41 14.92 16.09
C TYR A 144 -3.85 14.94 16.62
N ALA A 145 -4.27 13.88 17.30
CA ALA A 145 -5.52 13.88 18.08
C ALA A 145 -5.48 14.89 19.22
N GLU A 146 -4.34 15.02 19.89
CA GLU A 146 -4.12 16.02 20.92
C GLU A 146 -4.22 17.46 20.37
N LEU A 147 -3.74 17.72 19.15
CA LEU A 147 -3.93 19.03 18.51
C LEU A 147 -5.40 19.34 18.27
N ASN A 148 -6.21 18.36 17.84
CA ASN A 148 -7.66 18.53 17.72
C ASN A 148 -8.30 18.82 19.08
N TYR A 149 -7.91 18.10 20.14
CA TYR A 149 -8.42 18.32 21.49
C TYR A 149 -8.15 19.76 21.97
N ARG A 150 -6.92 20.25 21.83
CA ARG A 150 -6.55 21.61 22.21
C ARG A 150 -7.34 22.67 21.42
N LYS A 151 -7.55 22.42 20.13
CA LYS A 151 -8.39 23.29 19.29
C LYS A 151 -9.82 23.33 19.83
N HIS A 152 -10.45 22.17 20.04
CA HIS A 152 -11.82 22.12 20.56
C HIS A 152 -11.95 22.69 21.98
N LEU A 153 -10.94 22.54 22.81
CA LEU A 153 -10.93 23.16 24.14
C LEU A 153 -10.88 24.70 24.05
N LYS A 154 -10.10 25.24 23.09
CA LYS A 154 -10.07 26.68 22.82
C LYS A 154 -11.41 27.17 22.29
N ASP A 155 -11.99 26.49 21.31
CA ASP A 155 -13.31 26.84 20.75
C ASP A 155 -14.40 26.79 21.82
N ALA A 156 -14.32 25.84 22.78
CA ALA A 156 -15.25 25.72 23.90
C ALA A 156 -15.22 26.91 24.86
N GLN A 157 -14.11 27.66 24.94
CA GLN A 157 -14.04 28.85 25.78
C GLN A 157 -15.02 29.93 25.36
N GLU A 158 -15.36 29.99 24.07
CA GLU A 158 -16.27 31.00 23.52
C GLU A 158 -17.74 30.57 23.59
N TRP A 159 -18.04 29.28 23.51
CA TRP A 159 -19.40 28.79 23.27
C TRP A 159 -19.96 27.84 24.32
N VAL A 160 -19.14 27.37 25.28
CA VAL A 160 -19.53 26.30 26.22
C VAL A 160 -19.29 26.75 27.66
N ALA A 161 -20.25 26.45 28.53
CA ALA A 161 -20.13 26.68 29.98
C ALA A 161 -18.88 25.98 30.55
N GLU A 162 -18.21 26.62 31.49
CA GLU A 162 -16.88 26.22 31.96
C GLU A 162 -16.81 24.76 32.44
N ASP A 163 -17.82 24.31 33.18
CA ASP A 163 -17.96 22.96 33.70
C ASP A 163 -18.16 21.87 32.66
N LYS A 164 -18.43 22.23 31.36
CA LYS A 164 -18.68 21.33 30.25
C LYS A 164 -17.62 21.38 29.14
N ARG A 165 -16.64 22.25 29.26
CA ARG A 165 -15.65 22.48 28.20
C ARG A 165 -14.80 21.25 27.89
N GLU A 166 -14.35 20.55 28.90
CA GLU A 166 -13.55 19.34 28.71
C GLU A 166 -14.36 18.22 28.09
N ASP A 167 -15.59 17.98 28.55
CA ASP A 167 -16.46 16.96 27.99
C ASP A 167 -16.79 17.23 26.52
N TYR A 168 -17.06 18.52 26.21
CA TYR A 168 -17.24 18.95 24.83
C TYR A 168 -16.01 18.66 23.96
N ALA A 169 -14.82 19.08 24.40
CA ALA A 169 -13.59 18.88 23.65
C ALA A 169 -13.28 17.40 23.45
N ARG A 170 -13.46 16.57 24.50
CA ARG A 170 -13.31 15.10 24.40
C ARG A 170 -14.28 14.47 23.41
N ALA A 171 -15.57 14.84 23.47
CA ALA A 171 -16.59 14.31 22.56
C ALA A 171 -16.29 14.68 21.11
N LYS A 172 -15.91 15.93 20.83
CA LYS A 172 -15.52 16.37 19.50
C LYS A 172 -14.28 15.69 18.98
N THR A 173 -13.24 15.58 19.81
CA THR A 173 -12.01 14.87 19.43
C THR A 173 -12.27 13.40 19.13
N LYS A 174 -13.10 12.74 19.94
CA LYS A 174 -13.48 11.34 19.69
C LYS A 174 -14.17 11.18 18.33
N LYS A 175 -15.04 12.12 17.97
CA LYS A 175 -15.68 12.13 16.66
C LYS A 175 -14.66 12.36 15.54
N ASP A 176 -13.75 13.31 15.69
CA ASP A 176 -12.70 13.59 14.71
C ASP A 176 -11.80 12.36 14.48
N ILE A 177 -11.42 11.65 15.55
CA ILE A 177 -10.65 10.41 15.43
C ILE A 177 -11.44 9.36 14.65
N TYR A 178 -12.72 9.16 15.00
CA TYR A 178 -13.56 8.20 14.30
C TYR A 178 -13.67 8.51 12.80
N ASP A 179 -14.00 9.77 12.46
CA ASP A 179 -14.17 10.21 11.08
C ASP A 179 -12.84 10.08 10.29
N ALA A 180 -11.71 10.43 10.91
CA ALA A 180 -10.40 10.32 10.29
C ALA A 180 -9.99 8.86 10.03
N MET A 181 -10.25 7.96 10.98
CA MET A 181 -9.96 6.53 10.82
C MET A 181 -10.88 5.89 9.78
N GLN A 182 -12.17 6.26 9.74
CA GLN A 182 -13.09 5.80 8.71
C GLN A 182 -12.63 6.24 7.31
N SER A 183 -12.18 7.48 7.17
CA SER A 183 -11.64 7.97 5.89
C SER A 183 -10.37 7.22 5.48
N LEU A 184 -9.46 6.99 6.42
CA LEU A 184 -8.23 6.24 6.16
C LEU A 184 -8.53 4.80 5.72
N GLU A 185 -9.44 4.12 6.42
CA GLU A 185 -9.86 2.76 6.08
C GLU A 185 -10.48 2.72 4.67
N TYR A 186 -11.37 3.66 4.35
CA TYR A 186 -11.96 3.78 3.03
C TYR A 186 -10.91 3.99 1.94
N GLU A 187 -9.99 4.95 2.14
CA GLU A 187 -8.93 5.26 1.19
C GLU A 187 -8.01 4.06 0.94
N ILE A 188 -7.61 3.32 1.99
CA ILE A 188 -6.77 2.13 1.85
C ILE A 188 -7.51 1.01 1.11
N ASN A 189 -8.78 0.75 1.44
CA ASN A 189 -9.56 -0.32 0.81
C ASN A 189 -9.93 -0.02 -0.64
N THR A 190 -9.94 1.24 -1.05
CA THR A 190 -10.22 1.66 -2.43
C THR A 190 -8.96 2.02 -3.22
N LEU A 191 -7.79 1.84 -2.63
CA LEU A 191 -6.52 2.16 -3.26
C LEU A 191 -6.15 1.10 -4.29
N PHE A 192 -6.18 1.46 -5.55
CA PHE A 192 -5.66 0.64 -6.64
C PHE A 192 -4.25 1.12 -6.99
N THR A 193 -3.26 0.43 -6.47
CA THR A 193 -1.85 0.64 -6.87
C THR A 193 -1.53 -0.23 -8.07
N SER A 194 -0.87 0.35 -9.04
CA SER A 194 -0.38 -0.38 -10.23
C SER A 194 0.84 -1.21 -9.88
#